data_c20b4ea3052691a99f5ad9aa6c280b1f
#
_entry.id   c20b4ea3052691a99f5ad9aa6c280b1f
#
_cell.length_a   1.000
_cell.length_b   1.000
_cell.length_c   1.000
_cell.angle_alpha   90.00
_cell.angle_beta   90.00
_cell.angle_gamma   90.00
#
_symmetry.space_group_name_H-M   'P 1'
#
loop_
_entity.id
_entity.type
_entity.pdbx_description
1 polymer ?
#
loop_
_entity_poly.entity_id
_entity_poly.type
_entity_poly.pdbx_seq_one_letter_code
_entity_poly.pdbx_strand_id
1 'polypeptide(L)'
;MSKVIKLKKGLDIKLKGEAENLVKNIERCDFYAVKPTDFRLLTPKLAVKAGDQVKAGDVLFIDKYRPEVKFTSPVSGTVETVNRGERRKLLEVVVKADAEIQYKDFGAADVNKLSRDEVIEKLLDSGVWPMIKQRPYDIIATLADMPKAIFVSGFDSAPLAPDFDITLADELTALQSGIDCLKKLCGKNANLNLKEGTPSTSVFAKLKNVDVNYFAGPHPAGNAGIQIHHLNPINKGEIVWVVNAMDLAIIGRLFTSGKFDARKTIALAGSEVEKPAYYKTILGAKIGCIVNGKLKNQVHQRIISGNVLTGYKVTEENYLGYYNNMVTVIPEGDNYEFLGWATPGFNKFSISKTFPSFLCPNKKYTLDANYHGEERAFVVTGQYEKVLPMDILPVYLLKAVLAEDLDKMEQLGMYEVVPEDMALCEFVCTSKTPVQEILEKGIELM
;
A
#
# COMPACT_ATOMS: atom_id res chain seq x y z
N MET A 1 -11.15 -24.84 -12.08
CA MET A 1 -10.61 -24.05 -13.22
C MET A 1 -10.34 -22.65 -12.70
N SER A 2 -9.14 -22.12 -12.89
CA SER A 2 -8.81 -20.74 -12.54
C SER A 2 -9.66 -19.78 -13.38
N LYS A 3 -10.27 -18.80 -12.71
CA LYS A 3 -11.14 -17.79 -13.33
C LYS A 3 -10.27 -16.66 -13.89
N VAL A 4 -10.48 -16.28 -15.15
CA VAL A 4 -9.85 -15.08 -15.74
C VAL A 4 -10.88 -13.96 -15.78
N ILE A 5 -10.57 -12.83 -15.11
CA ILE A 5 -11.43 -11.63 -15.04
C ILE A 5 -10.79 -10.54 -15.89
N LYS A 6 -11.53 -10.10 -16.92
CA LYS A 6 -11.06 -9.08 -17.87
C LYS A 6 -11.72 -7.75 -17.58
N LEU A 7 -10.93 -6.79 -17.10
CA LEU A 7 -11.37 -5.42 -16.83
C LEU A 7 -11.22 -4.56 -18.09
N LYS A 8 -12.27 -3.82 -18.43
CA LYS A 8 -12.28 -2.90 -19.59
C LYS A 8 -12.09 -1.45 -19.17
N LYS A 9 -12.49 -1.11 -17.95
CA LYS A 9 -12.37 0.22 -17.37
C LYS A 9 -11.06 0.34 -16.61
N GLY A 10 -10.49 1.53 -16.56
CA GLY A 10 -9.24 1.82 -15.90
C GLY A 10 -8.32 2.70 -16.73
N LEU A 11 -7.12 2.94 -16.24
CA LEU A 11 -6.12 3.77 -16.93
C LEU A 11 -4.70 3.42 -16.52
N ASP A 12 -3.86 3.08 -17.48
CA ASP A 12 -2.42 2.95 -17.29
C ASP A 12 -1.74 4.30 -17.53
N ILE A 13 -1.19 4.89 -16.48
CA ILE A 13 -0.39 6.11 -16.56
C ILE A 13 1.06 5.72 -16.81
N LYS A 14 1.49 5.83 -18.06
CA LYS A 14 2.84 5.41 -18.48
C LYS A 14 3.89 6.45 -18.08
N LEU A 15 4.48 6.31 -16.90
CA LEU A 15 5.54 7.17 -16.40
C LEU A 15 6.93 6.68 -16.81
N LYS A 16 7.88 7.62 -16.91
CA LYS A 16 9.31 7.32 -17.00
C LYS A 16 9.89 6.99 -15.64
N GLY A 17 10.95 6.17 -15.61
CA GLY A 17 11.69 5.88 -14.39
C GLY A 17 11.20 4.61 -13.68
N GLU A 18 10.72 3.61 -14.42
CA GLU A 18 10.46 2.27 -13.92
C GLU A 18 11.75 1.62 -13.39
N ALA A 19 11.67 0.92 -12.26
CA ALA A 19 12.82 0.24 -11.66
C ALA A 19 13.34 -0.88 -12.58
N GLU A 20 14.64 -0.87 -12.86
CA GLU A 20 15.32 -1.96 -13.58
C GLU A 20 15.34 -3.24 -12.72
N ASN A 21 15.39 -4.41 -13.38
CA ASN A 21 15.44 -5.71 -12.72
C ASN A 21 16.80 -5.96 -12.02
N LEU A 22 17.17 -5.03 -11.16
CA LEU A 22 18.42 -5.04 -10.43
C LEU A 22 18.15 -4.78 -8.94
N VAL A 23 18.41 -5.78 -8.11
CA VAL A 23 18.28 -5.68 -6.66
C VAL A 23 19.63 -5.31 -6.05
N LYS A 24 19.63 -4.19 -5.32
CA LYS A 24 20.81 -3.65 -4.63
C LYS A 24 20.59 -3.67 -3.12
N ASN A 25 21.68 -3.70 -2.37
CA ASN A 25 21.65 -3.43 -0.94
C ASN A 25 21.75 -1.91 -0.73
N ILE A 26 20.91 -1.36 0.15
CA ILE A 26 21.14 0.00 0.69
C ILE A 26 22.19 -0.10 1.78
N GLU A 27 23.05 0.90 1.90
CA GLU A 27 23.81 1.11 3.14
C GLU A 27 22.82 1.17 4.29
N ARG A 28 23.15 0.51 5.38
CA ARG A 28 22.24 0.41 6.51
C ARG A 28 21.88 1.80 7.02
N CYS A 29 20.59 2.04 7.19
CA CYS A 29 20.10 3.26 7.82
C CYS A 29 20.40 3.25 9.31
N ASP A 30 20.75 4.41 9.86
CA ASP A 30 20.90 4.58 11.31
C ASP A 30 19.56 4.67 12.03
N PHE A 31 18.53 5.18 11.35
CA PHE A 31 17.23 5.47 11.95
C PHE A 31 16.07 4.79 11.20
N TYR A 32 15.15 4.26 11.99
CA TYR A 32 13.91 3.63 11.55
C TYR A 32 12.76 4.16 12.39
N ALA A 33 11.58 4.28 11.82
CA ALA A 33 10.40 4.70 12.57
C ALA A 33 9.17 3.84 12.30
N VAL A 34 8.34 3.70 13.33
CA VAL A 34 6.97 3.19 13.19
C VAL A 34 6.01 4.34 13.48
N LYS A 35 5.11 4.60 12.52
CA LYS A 35 4.20 5.74 12.54
C LYS A 35 2.78 5.28 12.83
N PRO A 36 2.17 5.66 13.96
CA PRO A 36 0.75 5.37 14.20
C PRO A 36 -0.19 5.93 13.13
N THR A 37 0.23 6.99 12.45
CA THR A 37 -0.53 7.62 11.35
C THR A 37 -0.68 6.75 10.10
N ASP A 38 0.13 5.70 9.95
CA ASP A 38 0.00 4.74 8.86
C ASP A 38 -1.17 3.76 9.07
N PHE A 39 -1.77 3.75 10.27
CA PHE A 39 -2.83 2.82 10.65
C PHE A 39 -4.15 3.58 10.85
N ARG A 40 -5.13 3.28 10.00
CA ARG A 40 -6.44 3.95 10.03
C ARG A 40 -7.19 3.64 11.32
N LEU A 41 -7.85 4.64 11.88
CA LEU A 41 -8.65 4.59 13.11
C LEU A 41 -7.89 4.11 14.35
N LEU A 42 -6.56 4.12 14.34
CA LEU A 42 -5.74 3.73 15.47
C LEU A 42 -5.67 4.85 16.51
N THR A 43 -5.93 4.51 17.77
CA THR A 43 -5.61 5.37 18.92
C THR A 43 -4.40 4.80 19.66
N PRO A 44 -3.18 5.31 19.42
CA PRO A 44 -1.97 4.71 19.97
C PRO A 44 -1.79 5.02 21.47
N LYS A 45 -1.33 4.02 22.22
CA LYS A 45 -0.84 4.18 23.60
C LYS A 45 0.62 3.72 23.65
N LEU A 46 1.54 4.64 23.98
CA LEU A 46 2.97 4.34 24.08
C LEU A 46 3.28 3.28 25.13
N ALA A 47 4.23 2.42 24.78
CA ALA A 47 4.84 1.42 25.68
C ALA A 47 6.29 1.75 26.04
N VAL A 48 6.91 2.70 25.33
CA VAL A 48 8.32 3.09 25.49
C VAL A 48 8.47 4.61 25.64
N LYS A 49 9.66 5.04 26.06
CA LYS A 49 10.08 6.45 26.13
C LYS A 49 11.43 6.63 25.44
N ALA A 50 11.80 7.86 25.11
CA ALA A 50 13.14 8.17 24.60
C ALA A 50 14.22 7.70 25.58
N GLY A 51 15.27 7.09 25.05
CA GLY A 51 16.37 6.47 25.79
C GLY A 51 16.18 4.98 26.12
N ASP A 52 15.00 4.41 25.94
CA ASP A 52 14.78 2.98 26.17
C ASP A 52 15.50 2.13 25.12
N GLN A 53 16.09 1.01 25.56
CA GLN A 53 16.67 0.00 24.67
C GLN A 53 15.59 -0.99 24.24
N VAL A 54 15.54 -1.30 22.94
CA VAL A 54 14.57 -2.23 22.35
C VAL A 54 15.26 -3.23 21.43
N LYS A 55 14.72 -4.44 21.36
CA LYS A 55 15.05 -5.43 20.32
C LYS A 55 14.06 -5.34 19.16
N ALA A 56 14.44 -5.88 18.01
CA ALA A 56 13.48 -6.09 16.92
C ALA A 56 12.37 -7.06 17.42
N GLY A 57 11.11 -6.59 17.38
CA GLY A 57 9.97 -7.30 17.95
C GLY A 57 9.54 -6.83 19.36
N ASP A 58 10.25 -5.90 20.00
CA ASP A 58 9.77 -5.27 21.23
C ASP A 58 8.71 -4.22 20.95
N VAL A 59 7.74 -4.10 21.85
CA VAL A 59 6.56 -3.26 21.68
C VAL A 59 6.93 -1.78 21.83
N LEU A 60 6.62 -0.97 20.81
CA LEU A 60 6.75 0.49 20.84
C LEU A 60 5.48 1.19 21.32
N PHE A 61 4.35 0.75 20.84
CA PHE A 61 3.01 1.21 21.25
C PHE A 61 1.95 0.14 20.96
N ILE A 62 0.78 0.31 21.54
CA ILE A 62 -0.37 -0.58 21.37
C ILE A 62 -1.59 0.23 20.94
N ASP A 63 -2.63 -0.43 20.43
CA ASP A 63 -3.94 0.18 20.29
C ASP A 63 -4.59 0.37 21.66
N LYS A 64 -5.02 1.59 21.98
CA LYS A 64 -5.64 1.91 23.27
C LYS A 64 -6.93 1.13 23.54
N TYR A 65 -7.69 0.85 22.48
CA TYR A 65 -8.99 0.19 22.56
C TYR A 65 -8.91 -1.32 22.33
N ARG A 66 -7.82 -1.77 21.73
CA ARG A 66 -7.50 -3.19 21.48
C ARG A 66 -6.05 -3.46 21.92
N PRO A 67 -5.77 -3.49 23.24
CA PRO A 67 -4.41 -3.51 23.77
C PRO A 67 -3.62 -4.78 23.40
N GLU A 68 -4.29 -5.82 22.92
CA GLU A 68 -3.68 -7.01 22.33
C GLU A 68 -3.00 -6.73 21.00
N VAL A 69 -3.42 -5.69 20.25
CA VAL A 69 -2.80 -5.27 18.99
C VAL A 69 -1.56 -4.43 19.28
N LYS A 70 -0.40 -5.03 19.04
CA LYS A 70 0.92 -4.47 19.33
C LYS A 70 1.59 -3.98 18.05
N PHE A 71 2.38 -2.92 18.18
CA PHE A 71 3.23 -2.38 17.13
C PHE A 71 4.66 -2.42 17.63
N THR A 72 5.50 -3.18 16.95
CA THR A 72 6.83 -3.55 17.44
C THR A 72 7.94 -2.87 16.64
N SER A 73 9.11 -2.77 17.25
CA SER A 73 10.28 -2.20 16.59
C SER A 73 10.77 -3.11 15.46
N PRO A 74 11.03 -2.54 14.25
CA PRO A 74 11.60 -3.30 13.14
C PRO A 74 13.09 -3.61 13.30
N VAL A 75 13.77 -2.93 14.23
CA VAL A 75 15.21 -3.04 14.51
C VAL A 75 15.48 -3.07 16.00
N SER A 76 16.66 -3.55 16.41
CA SER A 76 17.17 -3.31 17.77
C SER A 76 17.91 -2.00 17.83
N GLY A 77 17.89 -1.38 19.00
CA GLY A 77 18.58 -0.12 19.24
C GLY A 77 17.96 0.71 20.35
N THR A 78 18.24 1.99 20.34
CA THR A 78 17.75 2.96 21.32
C THR A 78 16.58 3.74 20.74
N VAL A 79 15.50 3.90 21.48
CA VAL A 79 14.41 4.83 21.12
C VAL A 79 14.97 6.25 21.18
N GLU A 80 15.21 6.85 20.01
CA GLU A 80 15.84 8.17 19.89
C GLU A 80 14.84 9.27 20.23
N THR A 81 13.69 9.26 19.57
CA THR A 81 12.65 10.27 19.77
C THR A 81 11.25 9.67 19.69
N VAL A 82 10.32 10.36 20.35
CA VAL A 82 8.88 10.11 20.27
C VAL A 82 8.23 11.42 19.81
N ASN A 83 8.02 11.53 18.51
CA ASN A 83 7.55 12.77 17.90
C ASN A 83 6.03 12.91 18.04
N ARG A 84 5.60 14.10 18.43
CA ARG A 84 4.18 14.45 18.62
C ARG A 84 3.85 15.69 17.81
N GLY A 85 2.68 15.68 17.20
CA GLY A 85 2.10 16.82 16.50
C GLY A 85 1.10 17.59 17.36
N GLU A 86 0.20 18.28 16.68
CA GLU A 86 -0.87 19.03 17.31
C GLU A 86 -1.70 18.16 18.25
N ARG A 87 -2.23 18.77 19.32
CA ARG A 87 -3.03 18.09 20.35
C ARG A 87 -2.34 16.84 20.93
N ARG A 88 -0.99 16.81 20.92
CA ARG A 88 -0.16 15.70 21.39
C ARG A 88 -0.38 14.38 20.61
N LYS A 89 -0.93 14.43 19.39
CA LYS A 89 -1.08 13.25 18.52
C LYS A 89 0.29 12.62 18.33
N LEU A 90 0.42 11.31 18.59
CA LEU A 90 1.65 10.56 18.34
C LEU A 90 1.84 10.43 16.82
N LEU A 91 2.94 10.98 16.31
CA LEU A 91 3.26 10.93 14.88
C LEU A 91 4.15 9.76 14.54
N GLU A 92 5.24 9.57 15.30
CA GLU A 92 6.21 8.51 15.04
C GLU A 92 7.03 8.19 16.30
N VAL A 93 7.51 6.94 16.36
CA VAL A 93 8.51 6.48 17.31
C VAL A 93 9.74 6.11 16.52
N VAL A 94 10.84 6.82 16.74
CA VAL A 94 12.09 6.68 16.01
C VAL A 94 13.07 5.84 16.84
N VAL A 95 13.66 4.83 16.22
CA VAL A 95 14.68 3.98 16.82
C VAL A 95 16.00 4.16 16.08
N LYS A 96 17.06 4.50 16.83
CA LYS A 96 18.43 4.47 16.35
C LYS A 96 18.95 3.05 16.41
N ALA A 97 19.25 2.47 15.26
CA ALA A 97 19.56 1.04 15.16
C ALA A 97 20.96 0.69 15.66
N ASP A 98 21.09 -0.45 16.33
CA ASP A 98 22.38 -1.06 16.70
C ASP A 98 23.17 -1.49 15.44
N ALA A 99 24.48 -1.68 15.57
CA ALA A 99 25.31 -2.18 14.47
C ALA A 99 24.87 -3.57 13.99
N GLU A 100 24.44 -4.45 14.88
CA GLU A 100 23.85 -5.75 14.58
C GLU A 100 22.46 -5.84 15.20
N ILE A 101 21.47 -6.31 14.40
CA ILE A 101 20.08 -6.40 14.86
C ILE A 101 19.93 -7.60 15.81
N GLN A 102 19.52 -7.32 17.03
CA GLN A 102 19.09 -8.31 17.99
C GLN A 102 17.57 -8.51 17.91
N TYR A 103 17.15 -9.74 17.79
CA TYR A 103 15.74 -10.09 17.66
C TYR A 103 15.21 -10.64 19.00
N LYS A 104 13.96 -10.30 19.28
CA LYS A 104 13.16 -11.05 20.25
C LYS A 104 12.80 -12.39 19.63
N ASP A 105 12.98 -13.47 20.38
CA ASP A 105 12.62 -14.81 19.92
C ASP A 105 11.17 -15.13 20.30
N PHE A 106 10.37 -15.41 19.27
CA PHE A 106 8.97 -15.86 19.40
C PHE A 106 8.85 -17.37 19.16
N GLY A 107 9.96 -18.06 18.92
CA GLY A 107 10.01 -19.50 18.60
C GLY A 107 9.56 -19.79 17.17
N ALA A 108 10.39 -20.45 16.37
CA ALA A 108 9.98 -21.00 15.08
C ALA A 108 8.94 -22.11 15.28
N ALA A 109 7.94 -22.19 14.39
CA ALA A 109 6.89 -23.19 14.51
C ALA A 109 6.29 -23.53 13.14
N ASP A 110 5.96 -24.79 12.92
CA ASP A 110 5.19 -25.22 11.75
C ASP A 110 3.72 -24.84 11.97
N VAL A 111 3.22 -23.90 11.14
CA VAL A 111 1.84 -23.40 11.19
C VAL A 111 0.82 -24.53 11.18
N ASN A 112 1.08 -25.62 10.46
CA ASN A 112 0.13 -26.72 10.30
C ASN A 112 -0.10 -27.47 11.63
N LYS A 113 0.86 -27.42 12.56
CA LYS A 113 0.79 -28.06 13.88
C LYS A 113 0.14 -27.19 14.94
N LEU A 114 -0.02 -25.89 14.67
CA LEU A 114 -0.62 -24.94 15.62
C LEU A 114 -2.14 -24.93 15.47
N SER A 115 -2.82 -24.63 16.58
CA SER A 115 -4.24 -24.23 16.56
C SER A 115 -4.40 -22.81 15.98
N ARG A 116 -5.64 -22.42 15.66
CA ARG A 116 -5.96 -21.05 15.22
C ARG A 116 -5.57 -20.03 16.29
N ASP A 117 -5.87 -20.33 17.56
CA ASP A 117 -5.65 -19.41 18.66
C ASP A 117 -4.14 -19.20 18.93
N GLU A 118 -3.33 -20.26 18.87
CA GLU A 118 -1.86 -20.14 18.95
C GLU A 118 -1.26 -19.33 17.80
N VAL A 119 -1.83 -19.44 16.60
CA VAL A 119 -1.42 -18.59 15.45
C VAL A 119 -1.77 -17.13 15.72
N ILE A 120 -2.98 -16.83 16.20
CA ILE A 120 -3.41 -15.47 16.55
C ILE A 120 -2.50 -14.88 17.64
N GLU A 121 -2.29 -15.60 18.73
CA GLU A 121 -1.44 -15.17 19.85
C GLU A 121 -0.04 -14.81 19.36
N LYS A 122 0.56 -15.67 18.53
CA LYS A 122 1.90 -15.45 17.97
C LYS A 122 1.97 -14.22 17.07
N LEU A 123 0.96 -13.97 16.23
CA LEU A 123 0.87 -12.77 15.37
C LEU A 123 0.71 -11.49 16.19
N LEU A 124 -0.09 -11.54 17.26
CA LEU A 124 -0.30 -10.41 18.16
C LEU A 124 0.95 -10.09 18.98
N ASP A 125 1.58 -11.12 19.55
CA ASP A 125 2.76 -10.96 20.40
C ASP A 125 3.98 -10.42 19.66
N SER A 126 4.12 -10.80 18.39
CA SER A 126 5.21 -10.34 17.53
C SER A 126 4.96 -8.96 16.90
N GLY A 127 3.73 -8.42 16.95
CA GLY A 127 3.36 -7.18 16.29
C GLY A 127 3.20 -7.31 14.77
N VAL A 128 2.99 -8.54 14.27
CA VAL A 128 2.77 -8.81 12.83
C VAL A 128 1.28 -8.74 12.46
N TRP A 129 0.37 -8.87 13.44
CA TRP A 129 -1.07 -8.79 13.21
C TRP A 129 -1.52 -7.56 12.40
N PRO A 130 -0.98 -6.34 12.56
CA PRO A 130 -1.34 -5.17 11.75
C PRO A 130 -1.12 -5.30 10.25
N MET A 131 -0.39 -6.32 9.79
CA MET A 131 -0.22 -6.62 8.36
C MET A 131 -1.46 -7.26 7.73
N ILE A 132 -2.43 -7.68 8.53
CA ILE A 132 -3.72 -8.19 8.08
C ILE A 132 -4.72 -7.04 8.16
N LYS A 133 -5.15 -6.55 7.00
CA LYS A 133 -6.16 -5.49 6.90
C LYS A 133 -7.55 -6.08 6.71
N GLN A 134 -8.56 -5.35 7.15
CA GLN A 134 -9.96 -5.70 7.03
C GLN A 134 -10.71 -4.71 6.15
N ARG A 135 -11.52 -5.22 5.24
CA ARG A 135 -12.55 -4.50 4.51
C ARG A 135 -13.93 -4.89 5.06
N PRO A 136 -14.86 -3.98 5.15
CA PRO A 136 -14.82 -2.55 4.82
C PRO A 136 -13.82 -1.75 5.68
N TYR A 137 -13.61 -0.48 5.30
CA TYR A 137 -12.90 0.58 6.02
C TYR A 137 -11.37 0.54 5.96
N ASP A 138 -10.73 -0.53 5.48
CA ASP A 138 -9.26 -0.68 5.39
C ASP A 138 -8.56 -0.46 6.75
N ILE A 139 -9.10 -1.04 7.79
CA ILE A 139 -8.57 -1.05 9.16
C ILE A 139 -7.76 -2.31 9.44
N ILE A 140 -7.06 -2.35 10.57
CA ILE A 140 -6.45 -3.58 11.07
C ILE A 140 -7.54 -4.59 11.43
N ALA A 141 -7.37 -5.84 11.00
CA ALA A 141 -8.33 -6.92 11.23
C ALA A 141 -8.73 -7.04 12.70
N THR A 142 -10.04 -7.17 12.95
CA THR A 142 -10.60 -7.37 14.28
C THR A 142 -10.56 -8.85 14.65
N LEU A 143 -10.27 -9.15 15.91
CA LEU A 143 -10.15 -10.53 16.40
C LEU A 143 -11.50 -11.21 16.56
N ALA A 144 -12.54 -10.43 16.85
CA ALA A 144 -13.90 -10.93 17.08
C ALA A 144 -14.55 -11.45 15.80
N ASP A 145 -14.10 -10.98 14.63
CA ASP A 145 -14.75 -11.22 13.37
C ASP A 145 -14.07 -12.35 12.58
N MET A 146 -14.89 -13.19 11.97
CA MET A 146 -14.42 -14.21 11.05
C MET A 146 -14.61 -13.71 9.62
N PRO A 147 -13.54 -13.53 8.82
CA PRO A 147 -13.68 -13.07 7.45
C PRO A 147 -14.36 -14.12 6.59
N LYS A 148 -15.23 -13.70 5.65
CA LYS A 148 -15.81 -14.62 4.68
C LYS A 148 -14.79 -15.16 3.68
N ALA A 149 -13.72 -14.39 3.44
CA ALA A 149 -12.59 -14.72 2.57
C ALA A 149 -11.35 -13.89 2.92
N ILE A 150 -10.17 -14.38 2.51
CA ILE A 150 -8.91 -13.63 2.57
C ILE A 150 -8.39 -13.47 1.15
N PHE A 151 -7.90 -12.27 0.83
CA PHE A 151 -7.36 -11.91 -0.47
C PHE A 151 -5.89 -11.53 -0.37
N VAL A 152 -5.10 -12.06 -1.32
CA VAL A 152 -3.71 -11.69 -1.53
C VAL A 152 -3.56 -11.29 -2.99
N SER A 153 -3.16 -10.04 -3.27
CA SER A 153 -2.80 -9.64 -4.62
C SER A 153 -1.32 -9.97 -4.86
N GLY A 154 -1.06 -10.82 -5.85
CA GLY A 154 0.28 -11.20 -6.28
C GLY A 154 0.87 -10.26 -7.34
N PHE A 155 0.23 -9.11 -7.62
CA PHE A 155 0.75 -8.06 -8.48
C PHE A 155 0.19 -6.69 -8.07
N ASP A 156 0.93 -5.66 -8.40
CA ASP A 156 0.49 -4.27 -8.29
C ASP A 156 0.38 -3.68 -9.70
N SER A 157 -0.66 -2.92 -9.97
CA SER A 157 -0.91 -2.27 -11.27
C SER A 157 -0.76 -0.76 -11.24
N ALA A 158 -0.37 -0.18 -10.11
CA ALA A 158 -0.14 1.25 -9.99
C ALA A 158 1.03 1.71 -10.90
N PRO A 159 1.09 2.99 -11.28
CA PRO A 159 2.19 3.50 -12.06
C PRO A 159 3.54 3.28 -11.35
N LEU A 160 4.52 2.74 -12.09
CA LEU A 160 5.87 2.41 -11.59
C LEU A 160 5.90 1.37 -10.45
N ALA A 161 4.82 0.63 -10.22
CA ALA A 161 4.72 -0.35 -9.16
C ALA A 161 5.84 -1.41 -9.22
N PRO A 162 6.27 -1.94 -8.07
CA PRO A 162 7.27 -2.99 -8.02
C PRO A 162 6.76 -4.29 -8.62
N ASP A 163 7.64 -5.01 -9.31
CA ASP A 163 7.40 -6.40 -9.70
C ASP A 163 7.65 -7.31 -8.50
N PHE A 164 6.60 -8.00 -8.05
CA PHE A 164 6.69 -8.88 -6.88
C PHE A 164 7.49 -10.16 -7.17
N ASP A 165 7.59 -10.61 -8.42
CA ASP A 165 8.46 -11.73 -8.76
C ASP A 165 9.95 -11.40 -8.57
N ILE A 166 10.32 -10.11 -8.64
CA ILE A 166 11.68 -9.64 -8.34
C ILE A 166 11.85 -9.45 -6.84
N THR A 167 10.90 -8.76 -6.20
CA THR A 167 11.03 -8.38 -4.77
C THR A 167 10.92 -9.57 -3.83
N LEU A 168 10.24 -10.65 -4.26
CA LEU A 168 9.95 -11.86 -3.48
C LEU A 168 10.59 -13.13 -4.06
N ALA A 169 11.55 -13.00 -5.00
CA ALA A 169 12.14 -14.12 -5.72
C ALA A 169 12.67 -15.24 -4.79
N ASP A 170 13.28 -14.87 -3.68
CA ASP A 170 13.90 -15.78 -2.71
C ASP A 170 12.98 -16.16 -1.53
N GLU A 171 11.70 -15.72 -1.54
CA GLU A 171 10.81 -15.80 -0.37
C GLU A 171 9.77 -16.94 -0.45
N LEU A 172 9.94 -17.93 -1.33
CA LEU A 172 8.95 -19.01 -1.53
C LEU A 172 8.54 -19.70 -0.23
N THR A 173 9.51 -20.04 0.63
CA THR A 173 9.24 -20.73 1.89
C THR A 173 8.44 -19.83 2.86
N ALA A 174 8.79 -18.56 2.95
CA ALA A 174 8.09 -17.60 3.77
C ALA A 174 6.66 -17.34 3.23
N LEU A 175 6.51 -17.14 1.92
CA LEU A 175 5.20 -16.97 1.30
C LEU A 175 4.29 -18.18 1.55
N GLN A 176 4.81 -19.42 1.41
CA GLN A 176 4.03 -20.63 1.67
C GLN A 176 3.60 -20.71 3.14
N SER A 177 4.51 -20.42 4.07
CA SER A 177 4.18 -20.40 5.50
C SER A 177 3.14 -19.32 5.83
N GLY A 178 3.24 -18.15 5.18
CA GLY A 178 2.22 -17.09 5.29
C GLY A 178 0.86 -17.53 4.76
N ILE A 179 0.79 -18.20 3.61
CA ILE A 179 -0.46 -18.77 3.06
C ILE A 179 -1.06 -19.79 4.01
N ASP A 180 -0.24 -20.68 4.56
CA ASP A 180 -0.72 -21.70 5.51
C ASP A 180 -1.25 -21.05 6.79
N CYS A 181 -0.62 -19.93 7.24
CA CYS A 181 -1.12 -19.09 8.33
C CYS A 181 -2.50 -18.51 8.00
N LEU A 182 -2.69 -17.87 6.84
CA LEU A 182 -3.97 -17.31 6.43
C LEU A 182 -5.06 -18.38 6.32
N LYS A 183 -4.72 -19.54 5.79
CA LYS A 183 -5.63 -20.69 5.74
C LYS A 183 -6.04 -21.15 7.13
N LYS A 184 -5.12 -21.20 8.08
CA LYS A 184 -5.41 -21.57 9.47
C LYS A 184 -6.34 -20.54 10.13
N LEU A 185 -6.14 -19.25 9.87
CA LEU A 185 -6.96 -18.16 10.42
C LEU A 185 -8.41 -18.19 9.90
N CYS A 186 -8.62 -18.42 8.60
CA CYS A 186 -9.93 -18.36 7.95
C CYS A 186 -10.62 -19.73 7.81
N GLY A 187 -9.89 -20.84 7.96
CA GLY A 187 -10.38 -22.19 7.69
C GLY A 187 -10.63 -22.51 6.22
N LYS A 188 -10.28 -21.62 5.30
CA LYS A 188 -10.43 -21.74 3.84
C LYS A 188 -9.13 -21.32 3.15
N ASN A 189 -8.96 -21.72 1.89
CA ASN A 189 -7.86 -21.23 1.07
C ASN A 189 -7.97 -19.70 0.88
N ALA A 190 -6.83 -19.00 0.86
CA ALA A 190 -6.79 -17.60 0.47
C ALA A 190 -6.96 -17.46 -1.05
N ASN A 191 -7.65 -16.41 -1.48
CA ASN A 191 -7.72 -16.03 -2.89
C ASN A 191 -6.41 -15.36 -3.29
N LEU A 192 -5.62 -16.03 -4.11
CA LEU A 192 -4.40 -15.49 -4.70
C LEU A 192 -4.71 -14.96 -6.09
N ASN A 193 -4.63 -13.66 -6.26
CA ASN A 193 -4.98 -12.99 -7.51
C ASN A 193 -3.71 -12.60 -8.25
N LEU A 194 -3.56 -13.10 -9.47
CA LEU A 194 -2.38 -12.93 -10.32
C LEU A 194 -2.76 -12.14 -11.58
N LYS A 195 -1.78 -11.52 -12.19
CA LYS A 195 -1.92 -10.91 -13.51
C LYS A 195 -2.06 -12.01 -14.58
N GLU A 196 -2.97 -11.81 -15.56
CA GLU A 196 -3.05 -12.71 -16.72
C GLU A 196 -1.68 -12.80 -17.41
N GLY A 197 -1.25 -14.04 -17.72
CA GLY A 197 0.07 -14.28 -18.30
C GLY A 197 1.22 -14.39 -17.29
N THR A 198 0.95 -14.40 -16.00
CA THR A 198 1.98 -14.72 -14.98
C THR A 198 2.66 -16.05 -15.33
N PRO A 199 4.00 -16.10 -15.46
CA PRO A 199 4.70 -17.29 -15.90
C PRO A 199 4.70 -18.39 -14.82
N SER A 200 4.79 -19.64 -15.23
CA SER A 200 4.91 -20.79 -14.30
C SER A 200 6.17 -20.75 -13.43
N THR A 201 7.16 -19.94 -13.82
CA THR A 201 8.39 -19.69 -13.04
C THR A 201 8.18 -18.73 -11.88
N SER A 202 7.09 -17.95 -11.89
CA SER A 202 6.73 -17.04 -10.81
C SER A 202 6.74 -17.74 -9.46
N VAL A 203 7.19 -17.03 -8.41
CA VAL A 203 7.15 -17.53 -7.04
C VAL A 203 5.71 -17.85 -6.61
N PHE A 204 4.74 -17.08 -7.08
CA PHE A 204 3.32 -17.26 -6.74
C PHE A 204 2.71 -18.50 -7.41
N ALA A 205 3.16 -18.87 -8.60
CA ALA A 205 2.68 -20.06 -9.28
C ALA A 205 3.05 -21.38 -8.58
N LYS A 206 4.01 -21.33 -7.66
CA LYS A 206 4.49 -22.48 -6.86
C LYS A 206 3.76 -22.65 -5.54
N LEU A 207 2.94 -21.67 -5.13
CA LEU A 207 2.23 -21.69 -3.85
C LEU A 207 1.10 -22.73 -3.87
N LYS A 208 0.92 -23.40 -2.73
CA LYS A 208 -0.14 -24.38 -2.49
C LYS A 208 -1.16 -23.82 -1.50
N ASN A 209 -2.30 -24.48 -1.38
CA ASN A 209 -3.38 -24.08 -0.47
C ASN A 209 -3.97 -22.69 -0.78
N VAL A 210 -4.02 -22.32 -2.05
CA VAL A 210 -4.58 -21.06 -2.56
C VAL A 210 -5.61 -21.32 -3.64
N ASP A 211 -6.57 -20.42 -3.77
CA ASP A 211 -7.51 -20.37 -4.88
C ASP A 211 -7.01 -19.31 -5.85
N VAL A 212 -6.43 -19.74 -6.97
CA VAL A 212 -5.79 -18.84 -7.94
C VAL A 212 -6.81 -18.26 -8.90
N ASN A 213 -6.83 -16.93 -9.02
CA ASN A 213 -7.61 -16.19 -10.01
C ASN A 213 -6.67 -15.29 -10.84
N TYR A 214 -7.04 -15.02 -12.08
CA TYR A 214 -6.26 -14.15 -12.95
C TYR A 214 -7.04 -12.88 -13.31
N PHE A 215 -6.35 -11.76 -13.29
CA PHE A 215 -6.89 -10.46 -13.68
C PHE A 215 -6.14 -9.91 -14.89
N ALA A 216 -6.91 -9.40 -15.85
CA ALA A 216 -6.40 -8.73 -17.04
C ALA A 216 -7.04 -7.34 -17.17
N GLY A 217 -6.27 -6.38 -17.62
CA GLY A 217 -6.74 -5.01 -17.82
C GLY A 217 -5.80 -3.96 -17.24
N PRO A 218 -6.14 -2.68 -17.40
CA PRO A 218 -5.35 -1.57 -16.89
C PRO A 218 -5.48 -1.45 -15.35
N HIS A 219 -4.67 -0.57 -14.76
CA HIS A 219 -4.89 -0.13 -13.38
C HIS A 219 -6.34 0.38 -13.24
N PRO A 220 -7.10 -0.02 -12.19
CA PRO A 220 -6.66 -0.58 -10.91
C PRO A 220 -6.84 -2.12 -10.77
N ALA A 221 -6.54 -2.90 -11.79
CA ALA A 221 -6.68 -4.36 -11.76
C ALA A 221 -5.93 -5.04 -10.58
N GLY A 222 -4.84 -4.44 -10.11
CA GLY A 222 -4.05 -4.91 -8.97
C GLY A 222 -4.60 -4.54 -7.61
N ASN A 223 -5.58 -3.62 -7.52
CA ASN A 223 -6.13 -3.19 -6.24
C ASN A 223 -7.02 -4.28 -5.63
N ALA A 224 -6.84 -4.53 -4.35
CA ALA A 224 -7.58 -5.56 -3.64
C ALA A 224 -9.10 -5.32 -3.66
N GLY A 225 -9.56 -4.07 -3.53
CA GLY A 225 -10.99 -3.74 -3.59
C GLY A 225 -11.64 -4.14 -4.91
N ILE A 226 -10.95 -3.88 -6.04
CA ILE A 226 -11.41 -4.28 -7.37
C ILE A 226 -11.48 -5.81 -7.49
N GLN A 227 -10.48 -6.50 -6.97
CA GLN A 227 -10.44 -7.97 -6.99
C GLN A 227 -11.56 -8.59 -6.13
N ILE A 228 -11.82 -8.01 -4.96
CA ILE A 228 -12.89 -8.41 -4.06
C ILE A 228 -14.24 -8.21 -4.74
N HIS A 229 -14.49 -7.02 -5.32
CA HIS A 229 -15.73 -6.70 -6.02
C HIS A 229 -16.11 -7.74 -7.09
N HIS A 230 -15.12 -8.20 -7.87
CA HIS A 230 -15.37 -9.16 -8.95
C HIS A 230 -15.45 -10.62 -8.51
N LEU A 231 -14.89 -10.98 -7.36
CA LEU A 231 -14.85 -12.37 -6.87
C LEU A 231 -15.86 -12.64 -5.77
N ASN A 232 -15.96 -11.72 -4.81
CA ASN A 232 -16.75 -11.89 -3.60
C ASN A 232 -17.10 -10.54 -2.96
N PRO A 233 -17.96 -9.72 -3.61
CA PRO A 233 -18.30 -8.37 -3.18
C PRO A 233 -18.79 -8.32 -1.73
N ILE A 234 -18.54 -7.21 -1.05
CA ILE A 234 -18.83 -7.04 0.37
C ILE A 234 -20.21 -6.43 0.53
N ASN A 235 -21.10 -7.15 1.22
CA ASN A 235 -22.39 -6.62 1.65
C ASN A 235 -22.34 -6.12 3.10
N LYS A 236 -23.38 -5.40 3.53
CA LYS A 236 -23.51 -4.93 4.92
C LYS A 236 -23.36 -6.09 5.92
N GLY A 237 -22.47 -5.92 6.89
CA GLY A 237 -22.18 -6.92 7.92
C GLY A 237 -21.21 -8.03 7.49
N GLU A 238 -20.73 -8.03 6.25
CA GLU A 238 -19.72 -8.98 5.81
C GLU A 238 -18.30 -8.38 5.93
N ILE A 239 -17.32 -9.24 6.16
CA ILE A 239 -15.93 -8.88 6.37
C ILE A 239 -15.04 -9.72 5.47
N VAL A 240 -14.06 -9.06 4.88
CA VAL A 240 -12.99 -9.67 4.08
C VAL A 240 -11.65 -9.18 4.60
N TRP A 241 -10.68 -10.08 4.70
CA TRP A 241 -9.31 -9.69 5.03
C TRP A 241 -8.46 -9.59 3.77
N VAL A 242 -7.51 -8.66 3.82
CA VAL A 242 -6.56 -8.38 2.74
C VAL A 242 -5.15 -8.40 3.32
N VAL A 243 -4.24 -9.07 2.63
CA VAL A 243 -2.82 -9.08 2.98
C VAL A 243 -2.01 -8.75 1.73
N ASN A 244 -1.09 -7.78 1.84
CA ASN A 244 -0.15 -7.47 0.78
C ASN A 244 0.87 -8.62 0.64
N ALA A 245 1.29 -8.94 -0.59
CA ALA A 245 2.24 -10.04 -0.82
C ALA A 245 3.58 -9.85 -0.10
N MET A 246 4.07 -8.60 0.05
CA MET A 246 5.29 -8.31 0.79
C MET A 246 5.12 -8.55 2.30
N ASP A 247 3.96 -8.18 2.83
CA ASP A 247 3.64 -8.37 4.25
C ASP A 247 3.39 -9.85 4.55
N LEU A 248 2.82 -10.59 3.59
CA LEU A 248 2.67 -12.04 3.66
C LEU A 248 4.03 -12.76 3.88
N ALA A 249 5.09 -12.30 3.20
CA ALA A 249 6.43 -12.85 3.41
C ALA A 249 6.93 -12.58 4.84
N ILE A 250 6.66 -11.40 5.41
CA ILE A 250 7.02 -11.09 6.82
C ILE A 250 6.24 -11.99 7.79
N ILE A 251 4.93 -12.15 7.56
CA ILE A 251 4.09 -13.10 8.32
C ILE A 251 4.72 -14.50 8.29
N GLY A 252 5.08 -14.97 7.11
CA GLY A 252 5.67 -16.31 6.98
C GLY A 252 7.05 -16.46 7.63
N ARG A 253 7.90 -15.42 7.55
CA ARG A 253 9.21 -15.42 8.22
C ARG A 253 9.09 -15.52 9.74
N LEU A 254 8.05 -14.97 10.35
CA LEU A 254 7.78 -15.15 11.76
C LEU A 254 7.67 -16.62 12.15
N PHE A 255 6.96 -17.43 11.36
CA PHE A 255 6.79 -18.84 11.65
C PHE A 255 8.04 -19.67 11.32
N THR A 256 8.72 -19.36 10.22
CA THR A 256 9.91 -20.11 9.79
C THR A 256 11.15 -19.81 10.61
N SER A 257 11.31 -18.58 11.11
CA SER A 257 12.50 -18.15 11.87
C SER A 257 12.24 -17.85 13.35
N GLY A 258 10.97 -17.71 13.77
CA GLY A 258 10.61 -17.28 15.12
C GLY A 258 10.90 -15.81 15.43
N LYS A 259 11.15 -14.97 14.40
CA LYS A 259 11.58 -13.57 14.57
C LYS A 259 10.68 -12.63 13.79
N PHE A 260 10.51 -11.42 14.32
CA PHE A 260 9.95 -10.32 13.52
C PHE A 260 11.02 -9.80 12.56
N ASP A 261 11.11 -10.43 11.40
CA ASP A 261 12.04 -10.04 10.34
C ASP A 261 11.36 -9.07 9.37
N ALA A 262 11.54 -7.78 9.61
CA ALA A 262 10.89 -6.67 8.91
C ALA A 262 11.62 -6.24 7.61
N ARG A 263 12.50 -7.08 7.06
CA ARG A 263 13.17 -6.79 5.78
C ARG A 263 12.17 -6.72 4.64
N LYS A 264 12.35 -5.73 3.77
CA LYS A 264 11.57 -5.54 2.53
C LYS A 264 12.51 -5.23 1.37
N THR A 265 12.14 -5.64 0.17
CA THR A 265 12.76 -5.17 -1.08
C THR A 265 11.79 -4.18 -1.72
N ILE A 266 12.18 -2.93 -1.82
CA ILE A 266 11.33 -1.84 -2.35
C ILE A 266 11.84 -1.34 -3.69
N ALA A 267 10.96 -0.75 -4.50
CA ALA A 267 11.36 -0.04 -5.71
C ALA A 267 11.70 1.43 -5.38
N LEU A 268 12.82 1.94 -5.87
CA LEU A 268 13.08 3.36 -6.02
C LEU A 268 12.88 3.70 -7.49
N ALA A 269 11.83 4.46 -7.80
CA ALA A 269 11.36 4.71 -9.16
C ALA A 269 11.01 6.19 -9.37
N GLY A 270 10.78 6.57 -10.62
CA GLY A 270 10.39 7.93 -10.99
C GLY A 270 11.39 8.61 -11.91
N SER A 271 10.90 9.63 -12.61
CA SER A 271 11.68 10.34 -13.64
C SER A 271 12.91 11.06 -13.09
N GLU A 272 12.90 11.38 -11.80
CA GLU A 272 14.00 12.14 -11.15
C GLU A 272 15.00 11.24 -10.43
N VAL A 273 14.86 9.92 -10.54
CA VAL A 273 15.88 8.96 -10.09
C VAL A 273 16.89 8.75 -11.21
N GLU A 274 18.19 8.79 -10.90
CA GLU A 274 19.24 8.59 -11.91
C GLU A 274 19.23 7.18 -12.50
N LYS A 275 19.20 6.18 -11.61
CA LYS A 275 19.19 4.74 -11.95
C LYS A 275 18.14 4.04 -11.11
N PRO A 276 16.87 4.06 -11.56
CA PRO A 276 15.79 3.37 -10.86
C PRO A 276 16.10 1.88 -10.70
N ALA A 277 15.94 1.35 -9.49
CA ALA A 277 16.27 -0.04 -9.17
C ALA A 277 15.52 -0.50 -7.91
N TYR A 278 15.63 -1.80 -7.61
CA TYR A 278 15.13 -2.36 -6.36
C TYR A 278 16.20 -2.30 -5.27
N TYR A 279 15.76 -2.07 -4.03
CA TYR A 279 16.65 -1.94 -2.89
C TYR A 279 16.16 -2.76 -1.70
N LYS A 280 17.05 -3.59 -1.14
CA LYS A 280 16.79 -4.28 0.13
C LYS A 280 16.90 -3.28 1.28
N THR A 281 15.86 -3.19 2.09
CA THR A 281 15.77 -2.30 3.25
C THR A 281 15.01 -2.97 4.39
N ILE A 282 14.70 -2.23 5.44
CA ILE A 282 13.87 -2.65 6.57
C ILE A 282 12.69 -1.69 6.65
N LEU A 283 11.55 -2.18 7.11
CA LEU A 283 10.33 -1.41 7.34
C LEU A 283 10.64 -0.15 8.16
N GLY A 284 10.06 0.99 7.76
CA GLY A 284 10.25 2.27 8.45
C GLY A 284 11.62 2.92 8.26
N ALA A 285 12.41 2.52 7.26
CA ALA A 285 13.71 3.11 6.97
C ALA A 285 13.60 4.61 6.65
N LYS A 286 14.60 5.40 7.08
CA LYS A 286 14.67 6.84 6.76
C LYS A 286 14.77 7.04 5.25
N ILE A 287 13.96 7.94 4.69
CA ILE A 287 13.90 8.21 3.25
C ILE A 287 15.26 8.67 2.72
N GLY A 288 15.97 9.51 3.46
CA GLY A 288 17.32 9.97 3.07
C GLY A 288 18.28 8.83 2.74
N CYS A 289 18.28 7.72 3.51
CA CYS A 289 19.10 6.55 3.20
C CYS A 289 18.74 5.91 1.85
N ILE A 290 17.45 5.96 1.50
CA ILE A 290 16.93 5.34 0.28
C ILE A 290 17.33 6.16 -0.95
N VAL A 291 17.25 7.51 -0.88
CA VAL A 291 17.38 8.40 -2.02
C VAL A 291 18.76 9.07 -2.15
N ASN A 292 19.55 9.16 -1.06
CA ASN A 292 20.82 9.88 -1.06
C ASN A 292 21.77 9.42 -2.17
N GLY A 293 22.29 10.38 -2.94
CA GLY A 293 23.20 10.14 -4.06
C GLY A 293 22.57 9.41 -5.26
N LYS A 294 21.22 9.31 -5.32
CA LYS A 294 20.52 8.58 -6.38
C LYS A 294 19.56 9.46 -7.19
N LEU A 295 19.45 10.75 -6.84
CA LEU A 295 18.55 11.69 -7.49
C LEU A 295 19.31 12.57 -8.49
N LYS A 296 18.62 12.99 -9.55
CA LYS A 296 19.22 13.81 -10.64
C LYS A 296 19.59 15.25 -10.21
N ASN A 297 18.90 15.79 -9.21
CA ASN A 297 19.11 17.15 -8.67
C ASN A 297 19.06 18.28 -9.72
N GLN A 298 18.36 18.09 -10.83
CA GLN A 298 18.25 19.06 -11.92
C GLN A 298 17.06 20.00 -11.77
N VAL A 299 16.02 19.54 -11.06
CA VAL A 299 14.79 20.27 -10.81
C VAL A 299 14.37 20.07 -9.35
N HIS A 300 13.48 20.94 -8.85
CA HIS A 300 12.85 20.70 -7.56
C HIS A 300 12.01 19.43 -7.62
N GLN A 301 12.21 18.53 -6.68
CA GLN A 301 11.72 17.18 -6.71
C GLN A 301 10.67 16.95 -5.62
N ARG A 302 9.66 16.15 -5.95
CA ARG A 302 8.72 15.59 -4.99
C ARG A 302 9.08 14.14 -4.71
N ILE A 303 9.50 13.86 -3.49
CA ILE A 303 9.71 12.52 -2.99
C ILE A 303 8.38 12.02 -2.40
N ILE A 304 7.95 10.84 -2.81
CA ILE A 304 6.68 10.23 -2.42
C ILE A 304 6.98 8.88 -1.76
N SER A 305 6.50 8.67 -0.55
CA SER A 305 6.43 7.34 0.06
C SER A 305 5.22 6.62 -0.51
N GLY A 306 5.44 5.58 -1.31
CA GLY A 306 4.43 4.90 -2.10
C GLY A 306 4.41 5.29 -3.58
N ASN A 307 3.31 4.99 -4.28
CA ASN A 307 3.10 5.33 -5.69
C ASN A 307 2.53 6.75 -5.86
N VAL A 308 2.48 7.24 -7.10
CA VAL A 308 2.02 8.61 -7.42
C VAL A 308 0.52 8.84 -7.21
N LEU A 309 -0.29 7.80 -7.03
CA LEU A 309 -1.75 7.89 -6.88
C LEU A 309 -2.18 7.90 -5.42
N THR A 310 -1.56 7.06 -4.59
CA THR A 310 -1.98 6.83 -3.19
C THR A 310 -0.89 7.14 -2.17
N GLY A 311 0.33 7.43 -2.63
CA GLY A 311 1.44 7.81 -1.76
C GLY A 311 1.33 9.25 -1.25
N TYR A 312 2.13 9.57 -0.26
CA TYR A 312 2.17 10.91 0.33
C TYR A 312 3.56 11.53 0.24
N LYS A 313 3.59 12.87 0.12
CA LYS A 313 4.83 13.66 0.04
C LYS A 313 5.64 13.49 1.31
N VAL A 314 6.94 13.26 1.12
CA VAL A 314 7.92 13.13 2.21
C VAL A 314 9.17 13.95 1.88
N THR A 315 9.98 14.17 2.91
CA THR A 315 11.34 14.71 2.80
C THR A 315 12.35 13.62 3.14
N GLU A 316 13.63 13.89 2.95
CA GLU A 316 14.71 12.97 3.34
C GLU A 316 14.73 12.66 4.84
N GLU A 317 14.18 13.55 5.68
CA GLU A 317 14.10 13.38 7.13
C GLU A 317 12.97 12.46 7.57
N ASN A 318 11.99 12.20 6.71
CA ASN A 318 10.87 11.33 7.00
C ASN A 318 11.22 9.85 6.81
N TYR A 319 10.25 8.97 7.07
CA TYR A 319 10.41 7.54 7.06
C TYR A 319 9.44 6.87 6.08
N LEU A 320 9.86 5.74 5.51
CA LEU A 320 9.03 4.92 4.62
C LEU A 320 7.76 4.46 5.36
N GLY A 321 6.60 4.60 4.71
CA GLY A 321 5.33 4.15 5.25
C GLY A 321 5.28 2.65 5.49
N TYR A 322 4.56 2.24 6.53
CA TYR A 322 4.50 0.84 6.98
C TYR A 322 4.10 -0.12 5.86
N TYR A 323 3.08 0.24 5.08
CA TYR A 323 2.56 -0.60 3.99
C TYR A 323 3.19 -0.30 2.63
N ASN A 324 4.05 0.72 2.53
CA ASN A 324 4.62 1.14 1.26
C ASN A 324 5.75 0.22 0.81
N ASN A 325 5.73 -0.15 -0.49
CA ASN A 325 6.68 -1.04 -1.13
C ASN A 325 7.53 -0.33 -2.18
N MET A 326 7.43 1.01 -2.24
CA MET A 326 8.21 1.83 -3.16
C MET A 326 8.38 3.26 -2.66
N VAL A 327 9.39 3.92 -3.20
CA VAL A 327 9.58 5.37 -3.13
C VAL A 327 9.58 5.90 -4.56
N THR A 328 8.76 6.90 -4.84
CA THR A 328 8.64 7.51 -6.17
C THR A 328 9.15 8.93 -6.14
N VAL A 329 9.97 9.33 -7.13
CA VAL A 329 10.48 10.69 -7.22
C VAL A 329 10.16 11.30 -8.59
N ILE A 330 9.39 12.39 -8.57
CA ILE A 330 8.93 13.12 -9.75
C ILE A 330 9.26 14.62 -9.60
N PRO A 331 9.18 15.43 -10.67
CA PRO A 331 9.25 16.90 -10.54
C PRO A 331 8.13 17.44 -9.65
N GLU A 332 8.42 18.45 -8.81
CA GLU A 332 7.41 19.11 -7.96
C GLU A 332 6.39 19.90 -8.79
N GLY A 333 6.76 20.44 -9.93
CA GLY A 333 5.82 21.16 -10.81
C GLY A 333 5.72 22.66 -10.49
N ASP A 334 6.84 23.31 -10.21
CA ASP A 334 6.88 24.73 -9.87
C ASP A 334 6.66 25.67 -11.10
N ASN A 335 6.65 25.10 -12.30
CA ASN A 335 6.49 25.86 -13.53
C ASN A 335 5.03 25.87 -14.01
N TYR A 336 4.44 27.05 -14.09
CA TYR A 336 3.11 27.25 -14.64
C TYR A 336 3.20 27.63 -16.11
N GLU A 337 2.51 26.88 -16.97
CA GLU A 337 2.42 27.16 -18.39
C GLU A 337 1.19 28.03 -18.67
N PHE A 338 1.42 29.25 -19.19
CA PHE A 338 0.31 30.13 -19.59
C PHE A 338 -0.49 29.50 -20.72
N LEU A 339 -1.82 29.43 -20.57
CA LEU A 339 -2.74 28.75 -21.48
C LEU A 339 -2.34 27.30 -21.81
N GLY A 340 -1.68 26.59 -20.87
CA GLY A 340 -1.15 25.23 -21.07
C GLY A 340 -2.18 24.21 -21.54
N TRP A 341 -3.46 24.41 -21.21
CA TRP A 341 -4.56 23.57 -21.66
C TRP A 341 -4.91 23.77 -23.15
N ALA A 342 -4.57 24.91 -23.76
CA ALA A 342 -4.84 25.24 -25.15
C ALA A 342 -3.60 25.07 -26.04
N THR A 343 -2.40 25.11 -25.47
CA THR A 343 -1.15 25.02 -26.21
C THR A 343 -0.93 23.58 -26.70
N PRO A 344 -0.74 23.33 -28.00
CA PRO A 344 -0.45 22.00 -28.50
C PRO A 344 0.83 21.44 -27.90
N GLY A 345 0.88 20.13 -27.61
CA GLY A 345 2.06 19.50 -27.02
C GLY A 345 2.12 17.99 -27.25
N PHE A 346 3.29 17.51 -27.68
CA PHE A 346 3.55 16.08 -27.83
C PHE A 346 3.93 15.42 -26.48
N ASN A 347 4.26 16.23 -25.45
CA ASN A 347 4.69 15.75 -24.14
C ASN A 347 3.60 15.83 -23.07
N LYS A 348 2.42 16.35 -23.40
CA LYS A 348 1.30 16.49 -22.49
C LYS A 348 0.47 15.21 -22.46
N PHE A 349 0.13 14.74 -21.27
CA PHE A 349 -0.77 13.61 -21.07
C PHE A 349 -2.21 14.09 -21.00
N SER A 350 -3.13 13.35 -21.62
CA SER A 350 -4.55 13.64 -21.54
C SER A 350 -5.37 12.38 -21.83
N ILE A 351 -6.32 12.11 -20.97
CA ILE A 351 -7.27 10.98 -21.11
C ILE A 351 -8.23 11.24 -22.25
N SER A 352 -8.64 12.48 -22.44
CA SER A 352 -9.58 12.92 -23.50
C SER A 352 -8.96 12.93 -24.89
N LYS A 353 -7.68 12.56 -25.02
CA LYS A 353 -6.93 12.62 -26.29
C LYS A 353 -6.91 14.03 -26.92
N THR A 354 -6.87 15.05 -26.08
CA THR A 354 -6.88 16.46 -26.52
C THR A 354 -5.56 16.85 -27.17
N PHE A 355 -4.43 16.28 -26.71
CA PHE A 355 -3.10 16.64 -27.22
C PHE A 355 -2.60 15.63 -28.25
N PRO A 356 -1.77 16.06 -29.24
CA PRO A 356 -1.18 15.17 -30.25
C PRO A 356 -0.39 13.98 -29.70
N SER A 357 -0.01 13.99 -28.43
CA SER A 357 0.67 12.89 -27.74
C SER A 357 -0.09 11.57 -27.80
N PHE A 358 -1.41 11.56 -27.99
CA PHE A 358 -2.21 10.33 -28.14
C PHE A 358 -1.84 9.52 -29.38
N LEU A 359 -1.23 10.14 -30.40
CA LEU A 359 -0.73 9.46 -31.59
C LEU A 359 0.46 8.53 -31.27
N CYS A 360 1.07 8.67 -30.10
CA CYS A 360 2.19 7.86 -29.62
C CYS A 360 1.76 6.99 -28.42
N PRO A 361 1.01 5.89 -28.59
CA PRO A 361 0.39 5.14 -27.51
C PRO A 361 1.38 4.48 -26.55
N ASN A 362 2.63 4.27 -26.98
CA ASN A 362 3.69 3.67 -26.14
C ASN A 362 4.59 4.69 -25.47
N LYS A 363 4.29 5.97 -25.60
CA LYS A 363 5.09 7.03 -25.00
C LYS A 363 5.00 6.96 -23.48
N LYS A 364 6.17 7.04 -22.81
CA LYS A 364 6.29 7.25 -21.38
C LYS A 364 6.45 8.74 -21.09
N TYR A 365 5.79 9.24 -20.08
CA TYR A 365 5.73 10.66 -19.72
C TYR A 365 6.55 10.96 -18.46
N THR A 366 7.11 12.17 -18.42
CA THR A 366 7.55 12.81 -17.19
C THR A 366 6.39 13.70 -16.75
N LEU A 367 5.64 13.28 -15.76
CA LEU A 367 4.57 14.09 -15.16
C LEU A 367 5.08 14.67 -13.86
N ASP A 368 4.61 15.86 -13.55
CA ASP A 368 4.89 16.57 -12.30
C ASP A 368 3.68 16.54 -11.36
N ALA A 369 3.81 17.16 -10.20
CA ALA A 369 2.75 17.22 -9.20
C ALA A 369 1.86 18.48 -9.33
N ASN A 370 1.96 19.21 -10.43
CA ASN A 370 1.11 20.36 -10.68
C ASN A 370 -0.33 19.92 -11.00
N TYR A 371 -1.30 20.65 -10.55
CA TYR A 371 -2.71 20.42 -10.83
C TYR A 371 -3.07 20.48 -12.32
N HIS A 372 -2.34 21.25 -13.13
CA HIS A 372 -2.65 21.55 -14.54
C HIS A 372 -4.14 21.93 -14.75
N GLY A 373 -4.65 22.80 -13.88
CA GLY A 373 -6.03 23.25 -13.86
C GLY A 373 -6.37 23.96 -12.56
N GLU A 374 -7.65 24.21 -12.35
CA GLU A 374 -8.17 24.88 -11.16
C GLU A 374 -9.25 24.03 -10.49
N GLU A 375 -9.44 24.21 -9.21
CA GLU A 375 -10.56 23.64 -8.48
C GLU A 375 -11.86 24.25 -8.98
N ARG A 376 -12.83 23.40 -9.26
CA ARG A 376 -14.14 23.77 -9.81
C ARG A 376 -15.27 23.05 -9.08
N ALA A 377 -16.51 23.49 -9.34
CA ALA A 377 -17.67 22.82 -8.79
C ALA A 377 -17.69 21.32 -9.14
N PHE A 378 -18.02 20.50 -8.17
CA PHE A 378 -18.11 19.05 -8.34
C PHE A 378 -19.38 18.68 -9.09
N VAL A 379 -19.24 18.31 -10.36
CA VAL A 379 -20.34 17.99 -11.26
C VAL A 379 -20.24 16.57 -11.81
N VAL A 380 -21.35 16.02 -12.27
CA VAL A 380 -21.39 14.70 -12.92
C VAL A 380 -20.81 14.82 -14.33
N THR A 381 -19.65 14.25 -14.57
CA THR A 381 -18.93 14.31 -15.86
C THR A 381 -18.90 12.97 -16.60
N GLY A 382 -19.20 11.85 -15.92
CA GLY A 382 -19.05 10.50 -16.46
C GLY A 382 -17.57 10.06 -16.64
N GLN A 383 -16.61 10.79 -16.06
CA GLN A 383 -15.19 10.43 -16.17
C GLN A 383 -14.79 9.35 -15.16
N TYR A 384 -15.36 9.38 -13.96
CA TYR A 384 -15.06 8.41 -12.92
C TYR A 384 -15.47 7.00 -13.32
N GLU A 385 -16.64 6.87 -13.94
CA GLU A 385 -17.20 5.62 -14.43
C GLU A 385 -16.36 4.96 -15.53
N LYS A 386 -15.49 5.71 -16.19
CA LYS A 386 -14.56 5.18 -17.20
C LYS A 386 -13.35 4.49 -16.60
N VAL A 387 -12.96 4.88 -15.39
CA VAL A 387 -11.74 4.41 -14.74
C VAL A 387 -11.99 3.52 -13.53
N LEU A 388 -13.21 3.49 -13.00
CA LEU A 388 -13.61 2.63 -11.89
C LEU A 388 -14.29 1.36 -12.41
N PRO A 389 -13.65 0.20 -12.38
CA PRO A 389 -14.22 -1.06 -12.85
C PRO A 389 -15.05 -1.75 -11.76
N MET A 390 -15.92 -1.00 -11.07
CA MET A 390 -16.87 -1.48 -10.08
C MET A 390 -18.29 -1.08 -10.46
N ASP A 391 -19.29 -1.81 -9.99
CA ASP A 391 -20.71 -1.48 -10.16
C ASP A 391 -21.17 -0.53 -9.05
N ILE A 392 -20.57 0.64 -9.02
CA ILE A 392 -20.80 1.71 -8.06
C ILE A 392 -21.01 3.01 -8.82
N LEU A 393 -21.82 3.91 -8.27
CA LEU A 393 -22.04 5.27 -8.76
C LEU A 393 -21.13 6.27 -8.03
N PRO A 394 -19.85 6.45 -8.44
CA PRO A 394 -18.84 7.12 -7.65
C PRO A 394 -19.17 8.57 -7.33
N VAL A 395 -19.71 9.32 -8.30
CA VAL A 395 -20.05 10.73 -8.09
C VAL A 395 -21.20 10.89 -7.09
N TYR A 396 -22.19 10.00 -7.12
CA TYR A 396 -23.31 10.04 -6.18
C TYR A 396 -22.89 9.61 -4.79
N LEU A 397 -22.03 8.60 -4.69
CA LEU A 397 -21.45 8.16 -3.40
C LEU A 397 -20.68 9.30 -2.73
N LEU A 398 -19.78 9.97 -3.46
CA LEU A 398 -19.01 11.10 -2.93
C LEU A 398 -19.91 12.27 -2.50
N LYS A 399 -20.99 12.53 -3.25
CA LYS A 399 -21.97 13.54 -2.83
C LYS A 399 -22.75 13.15 -1.60
N ALA A 400 -23.06 11.87 -1.41
CA ALA A 400 -23.68 11.37 -0.19
C ALA A 400 -22.74 11.54 1.02
N VAL A 401 -21.44 11.26 0.85
CA VAL A 401 -20.42 11.52 1.89
C VAL A 401 -20.36 13.01 2.24
N LEU A 402 -20.29 13.90 1.26
CA LEU A 402 -20.26 15.34 1.48
C LEU A 402 -21.53 15.88 2.15
N ALA A 403 -22.66 15.21 1.97
CA ALA A 403 -23.93 15.53 2.61
C ALA A 403 -24.12 14.81 3.97
N GLU A 404 -23.14 13.98 4.39
CA GLU A 404 -23.20 13.15 5.60
C GLU A 404 -24.47 12.27 5.67
N ASP A 405 -24.98 11.83 4.50
CA ASP A 405 -26.17 10.99 4.37
C ASP A 405 -25.76 9.51 4.43
N LEU A 406 -25.70 8.98 5.66
CA LEU A 406 -25.25 7.60 5.94
C LEU A 406 -26.09 6.55 5.19
N ASP A 407 -27.41 6.72 5.15
CA ASP A 407 -28.30 5.77 4.46
C ASP A 407 -27.97 5.68 2.97
N LYS A 408 -27.72 6.83 2.32
CA LYS A 408 -27.30 6.85 0.92
C LYS A 408 -25.89 6.34 0.71
N MET A 409 -24.96 6.61 1.64
CA MET A 409 -23.61 6.06 1.57
C MET A 409 -23.66 4.53 1.54
N GLU A 410 -24.43 3.91 2.43
CA GLU A 410 -24.64 2.47 2.45
C GLU A 410 -25.26 1.95 1.14
N GLN A 411 -26.36 2.57 0.68
CA GLN A 411 -27.06 2.17 -0.55
C GLN A 411 -26.19 2.29 -1.80
N LEU A 412 -25.24 3.22 -1.83
CA LEU A 412 -24.35 3.49 -2.96
C LEU A 412 -23.03 2.72 -2.90
N GLY A 413 -22.85 1.80 -1.94
CA GLY A 413 -21.73 0.87 -1.91
C GLY A 413 -20.50 1.35 -1.15
N MET A 414 -20.65 2.19 -0.09
CA MET A 414 -19.55 2.65 0.75
C MET A 414 -18.73 1.51 1.37
N TYR A 415 -19.33 0.36 1.63
CA TYR A 415 -18.64 -0.82 2.18
C TYR A 415 -17.63 -1.46 1.21
N GLU A 416 -17.78 -1.23 -0.10
CA GLU A 416 -16.93 -1.88 -1.10
C GLU A 416 -15.67 -1.09 -1.44
N VAL A 417 -15.64 0.22 -1.17
CA VAL A 417 -14.58 1.12 -1.61
C VAL A 417 -13.73 1.65 -0.47
N VAL A 418 -12.47 1.89 -0.78
CA VAL A 418 -11.56 2.67 0.05
C VAL A 418 -10.81 3.67 -0.84
N PRO A 419 -10.08 4.65 -0.26
CA PRO A 419 -9.41 5.70 -1.02
C PRO A 419 -8.56 5.20 -2.20
N GLU A 420 -7.81 4.12 -2.04
CA GLU A 420 -6.97 3.57 -3.12
C GLU A 420 -7.75 3.13 -4.36
N ASP A 421 -8.98 2.63 -4.18
CA ASP A 421 -9.81 2.14 -5.29
C ASP A 421 -10.32 3.29 -6.16
N MET A 422 -10.42 4.50 -5.60
CA MET A 422 -10.89 5.70 -6.28
C MET A 422 -9.79 6.73 -6.58
N ALA A 423 -8.53 6.40 -6.39
CA ALA A 423 -7.40 7.29 -6.67
C ALA A 423 -7.33 7.70 -8.15
N LEU A 424 -7.69 6.79 -9.09
CA LEU A 424 -7.84 7.17 -10.50
C LEU A 424 -8.99 8.14 -10.73
N CYS A 425 -10.09 8.06 -9.98
CA CYS A 425 -11.19 9.03 -10.09
C CYS A 425 -10.71 10.44 -9.74
N GLU A 426 -9.85 10.56 -8.71
CA GLU A 426 -9.20 11.82 -8.35
C GLU A 426 -8.28 12.32 -9.47
N PHE A 427 -7.44 11.44 -10.03
CA PHE A 427 -6.52 11.78 -11.11
C PHE A 427 -7.24 12.29 -12.36
N VAL A 428 -8.35 11.65 -12.77
CA VAL A 428 -9.12 12.05 -13.95
C VAL A 428 -10.09 13.20 -13.69
N CYS A 429 -10.24 13.63 -12.44
CA CYS A 429 -11.21 14.65 -12.06
C CYS A 429 -10.93 16.00 -12.73
N THR A 430 -11.83 16.45 -13.58
CA THR A 430 -11.73 17.77 -14.23
C THR A 430 -11.98 18.92 -13.28
N SER A 431 -12.65 18.65 -12.14
CA SER A 431 -12.96 19.62 -11.10
C SER A 431 -11.91 19.65 -9.97
N LYS A 432 -10.90 18.79 -10.04
CA LYS A 432 -9.83 18.65 -9.02
C LYS A 432 -10.38 18.38 -7.60
N THR A 433 -11.44 17.60 -7.54
CA THR A 433 -12.07 17.18 -6.28
C THR A 433 -11.14 16.22 -5.51
N PRO A 434 -10.88 16.42 -4.22
CA PRO A 434 -10.04 15.53 -3.40
C PRO A 434 -10.83 14.25 -3.01
N VAL A 435 -10.95 13.32 -3.95
CA VAL A 435 -11.82 12.14 -3.84
C VAL A 435 -11.41 11.24 -2.69
N GLN A 436 -10.09 11.03 -2.54
CA GLN A 436 -9.56 10.15 -1.50
C GLN A 436 -9.84 10.73 -0.09
N GLU A 437 -9.64 12.05 0.10
CA GLU A 437 -9.94 12.73 1.36
C GLU A 437 -11.44 12.68 1.72
N ILE A 438 -12.31 12.85 0.71
CA ILE A 438 -13.77 12.74 0.91
C ILE A 438 -14.12 11.33 1.38
N LEU A 439 -13.57 10.28 0.75
CA LEU A 439 -13.81 8.90 1.18
C LEU A 439 -13.28 8.60 2.58
N GLU A 440 -12.12 9.16 2.95
CA GLU A 440 -11.61 9.02 4.32
C GLU A 440 -12.59 9.59 5.36
N LYS A 441 -13.13 10.78 5.10
CA LYS A 441 -14.19 11.35 5.94
C LYS A 441 -15.43 10.46 5.99
N GLY A 442 -15.83 9.87 4.86
CA GLY A 442 -16.93 8.92 4.82
C GLY A 442 -16.70 7.68 5.68
N ILE A 443 -15.49 7.13 5.66
CA ILE A 443 -15.11 6.00 6.52
C ILE A 443 -15.14 6.37 8.00
N GLU A 444 -14.75 7.58 8.35
CA GLU A 444 -14.78 8.06 9.74
C GLU A 444 -16.20 8.28 10.29
N LEU A 445 -17.18 8.50 9.39
CA LEU A 445 -18.59 8.69 9.74
C LEU A 445 -19.34 7.35 9.93
N MET A 446 -18.86 6.25 9.32
CA MET A 446 -19.46 4.92 9.36
C MET A 446 -19.00 4.11 10.58
#